data_d854483150b71c18cab84ee30289bd5f
#
_entry.id   d854483150b71c18cab84ee30289bd5f
#
_cell.length_a   1.000
_cell.length_b   1.000
_cell.length_c   1.000
_cell.angle_alpha   90.00
_cell.angle_beta   90.00
_cell.angle_gamma   90.00
#
_symmetry.space_group_name_H-M   'P 1'
#
loop_
_entity.id
_entity.type
_entity.pdbx_description
1 polymer ?
#
loop_
_entity_poly.entity_id
_entity_poly.type
_entity_poly.pdbx_seq_one_letter_code
_entity_poly.pdbx_strand_id
1 'polypeptide(L)'
;MKAVAAAFCALIALGSAAVEIDGVAAKVGSETILQSDVAAEMARMGLSDPSRYEEVRNDMIDRKLILKAAADAKMTMQDWIVENRVREIVAKGFGGDRNKLMEELSRRKTSYPEWLAKMKEDMIVAAMRWNVVGRNVTASPADMRRAYESHPERYSVPGKVTVDVIALPPEEKDRRNEISAMIKDVDFVALGAKSYSDVSPADTFAPELCAEIAAVPKGAIGRWVEIDGWSFLVRKNAETPGTRRTFEEAYDEIAADVREESSRNAYRAWIERLRAETYIKVF
;
A
#
# COMPACT_ATOMS: atom_id res chain seq x y z
N MET A 1 58.02 -63.44 -5.73
CA MET A 1 57.52 -62.61 -4.68
C MET A 1 57.58 -61.21 -5.15
N LYS A 2 56.46 -60.67 -5.65
CA LYS A 2 56.41 -59.38 -6.32
C LYS A 2 55.43 -58.52 -5.55
N ALA A 3 55.91 -57.42 -4.95
CA ALA A 3 55.11 -56.39 -4.30
C ALA A 3 54.57 -55.43 -5.36
N VAL A 4 53.26 -55.22 -5.40
CA VAL A 4 52.56 -54.23 -6.24
C VAL A 4 52.31 -53.04 -5.40
N ALA A 5 52.95 -51.89 -5.72
CA ALA A 5 52.70 -50.62 -5.13
C ALA A 5 51.50 -49.96 -5.85
N ALA A 6 50.41 -49.74 -5.12
CA ALA A 6 49.26 -49.00 -5.61
C ALA A 6 49.51 -47.52 -5.34
N ALA A 7 49.69 -46.74 -6.42
CA ALA A 7 49.76 -45.27 -6.36
C ALA A 7 48.31 -44.68 -6.26
N PHE A 8 48.04 -44.01 -5.15
CA PHE A 8 46.76 -43.30 -4.92
C PHE A 8 46.90 -41.88 -5.48
N CYS A 9 46.36 -41.64 -6.69
CA CYS A 9 46.22 -40.30 -7.25
C CYS A 9 45.05 -39.58 -6.57
N ALA A 10 45.35 -38.69 -5.63
CA ALA A 10 44.38 -37.75 -5.09
C ALA A 10 44.13 -36.67 -6.13
N LEU A 11 42.96 -36.72 -6.80
CA LEU A 11 42.44 -35.63 -7.59
C LEU A 11 42.00 -34.51 -6.63
N ILE A 12 42.76 -33.45 -6.54
CA ILE A 12 42.36 -32.20 -5.91
C ILE A 12 41.43 -31.53 -6.92
N ALA A 13 40.13 -31.64 -6.69
CA ALA A 13 39.13 -30.82 -7.39
C ALA A 13 39.28 -29.39 -6.89
N LEU A 14 39.99 -28.55 -7.63
CA LEU A 14 39.94 -27.11 -7.51
C LEU A 14 38.51 -26.68 -7.89
N GLY A 15 37.67 -26.50 -6.88
CA GLY A 15 36.37 -25.81 -7.05
C GLY A 15 36.64 -24.39 -7.55
N SER A 16 36.47 -24.17 -8.83
CA SER A 16 36.38 -22.84 -9.40
C SER A 16 35.14 -22.18 -8.75
N ALA A 17 35.37 -21.31 -7.78
CA ALA A 17 34.33 -20.36 -7.39
C ALA A 17 34.01 -19.57 -8.65
N ALA A 18 32.89 -19.88 -9.30
CA ALA A 18 32.37 -19.05 -10.36
C ALA A 18 32.13 -17.66 -9.73
N VAL A 19 32.87 -16.67 -10.17
CA VAL A 19 32.56 -15.26 -9.88
C VAL A 19 31.20 -15.05 -10.53
N GLU A 20 30.16 -15.05 -9.73
CA GLU A 20 28.81 -14.71 -10.18
C GLU A 20 28.88 -13.26 -10.62
N ILE A 21 28.90 -13.04 -11.94
CA ILE A 21 28.90 -11.68 -12.50
C ILE A 21 27.49 -11.14 -12.26
N ASP A 22 27.41 -10.13 -11.38
CA ASP A 22 26.15 -9.46 -11.08
C ASP A 22 25.57 -8.81 -12.34
N GLY A 23 24.33 -9.16 -12.67
CA GLY A 23 23.65 -8.66 -13.86
C GLY A 23 23.26 -7.18 -13.72
N VAL A 24 23.28 -6.46 -14.84
CA VAL A 24 22.77 -5.11 -14.89
C VAL A 24 21.24 -5.17 -14.96
N ALA A 25 20.55 -4.53 -14.02
CA ALA A 25 19.09 -4.40 -14.00
C ALA A 25 18.62 -3.18 -14.81
N ALA A 26 19.34 -2.05 -14.70
CA ALA A 26 19.07 -0.85 -15.48
C ALA A 26 20.30 0.05 -15.59
N LYS A 27 20.30 0.89 -16.63
CA LYS A 27 21.27 2.00 -16.79
C LYS A 27 20.49 3.31 -16.88
N VAL A 28 20.90 4.31 -16.09
CA VAL A 28 20.28 5.63 -15.99
C VAL A 28 21.38 6.68 -16.21
N GLY A 29 21.46 7.25 -17.41
CA GLY A 29 22.57 8.09 -17.82
C GLY A 29 23.92 7.35 -17.71
N SER A 30 24.80 7.82 -16.83
CA SER A 30 26.09 7.17 -16.50
C SER A 30 26.00 6.16 -15.34
N GLU A 31 24.92 6.17 -14.58
CA GLU A 31 24.70 5.32 -13.42
C GLU A 31 24.20 3.94 -13.80
N THR A 32 24.62 2.91 -13.09
CA THR A 32 24.18 1.53 -13.27
C THR A 32 23.45 1.06 -12.01
N ILE A 33 22.36 0.33 -12.19
CA ILE A 33 21.64 -0.39 -11.13
C ILE A 33 21.86 -1.87 -11.41
N LEU A 34 22.39 -2.59 -10.43
CA LEU A 34 22.65 -4.01 -10.52
C LEU A 34 21.43 -4.82 -10.04
N GLN A 35 21.33 -6.07 -10.45
CA GLN A 35 20.27 -6.98 -9.98
C GLN A 35 20.37 -7.21 -8.47
N SER A 36 21.59 -7.31 -7.94
CA SER A 36 21.84 -7.39 -6.51
C SER A 36 21.38 -6.14 -5.75
N ASP A 37 21.49 -4.95 -6.35
CA ASP A 37 21.00 -3.71 -5.74
C ASP A 37 19.48 -3.74 -5.56
N VAL A 38 18.76 -4.22 -6.60
CA VAL A 38 17.29 -4.36 -6.53
C VAL A 38 16.89 -5.39 -5.49
N ALA A 39 17.58 -6.55 -5.46
CA ALA A 39 17.31 -7.59 -4.47
C ALA A 39 17.58 -7.10 -3.04
N ALA A 40 18.67 -6.37 -2.82
CA ALA A 40 18.99 -5.77 -1.52
C ALA A 40 17.94 -4.73 -1.09
N GLU A 41 17.44 -3.91 -2.01
CA GLU A 41 16.39 -2.94 -1.72
C GLU A 41 15.06 -3.64 -1.41
N MET A 42 14.67 -4.68 -2.15
CA MET A 42 13.51 -5.53 -1.83
C MET A 42 13.61 -6.11 -0.43
N ALA A 43 14.77 -6.70 -0.09
CA ALA A 43 15.01 -7.25 1.25
C ALA A 43 14.91 -6.18 2.34
N ARG A 44 15.44 -4.96 2.10
CA ARG A 44 15.34 -3.82 3.02
C ARG A 44 13.89 -3.38 3.25
N MET A 45 13.04 -3.48 2.21
CA MET A 45 11.60 -3.18 2.27
C MET A 45 10.76 -4.32 2.85
N GLY A 46 11.37 -5.48 3.14
CA GLY A 46 10.67 -6.68 3.60
C GLY A 46 9.82 -7.34 2.51
N LEU A 47 10.12 -7.07 1.24
CA LEU A 47 9.41 -7.62 0.09
C LEU A 47 10.10 -8.92 -0.35
N SER A 48 9.36 -10.03 -0.31
CA SER A 48 9.82 -11.34 -0.78
C SER A 48 9.14 -11.81 -2.06
N ASP A 49 8.11 -11.08 -2.52
CA ASP A 49 7.36 -11.41 -3.74
C ASP A 49 8.15 -10.97 -5.00
N PRO A 50 8.57 -11.92 -5.87
CA PRO A 50 9.29 -11.60 -7.10
C PRO A 50 8.52 -10.70 -8.06
N SER A 51 7.19 -10.70 -8.01
CA SER A 51 6.35 -9.84 -8.86
C SER A 51 6.59 -8.35 -8.62
N ARG A 52 7.13 -7.98 -7.45
CA ARG A 52 7.46 -6.60 -7.07
C ARG A 52 8.82 -6.13 -7.58
N TYR A 53 9.61 -7.02 -8.21
CA TYR A 53 10.96 -6.70 -8.68
C TYR A 53 10.97 -5.51 -9.65
N GLU A 54 10.08 -5.50 -10.64
CA GLU A 54 10.02 -4.43 -11.63
C GLU A 54 9.61 -3.09 -11.03
N GLU A 55 8.73 -3.09 -10.06
CA GLU A 55 8.31 -1.90 -9.34
C GLU A 55 9.49 -1.30 -8.56
N VAL A 56 10.19 -2.13 -7.76
CA VAL A 56 11.36 -1.68 -6.98
C VAL A 56 12.47 -1.17 -7.90
N ARG A 57 12.74 -1.87 -9.02
CA ARG A 57 13.70 -1.41 -10.03
C ARG A 57 13.30 -0.03 -10.59
N ASN A 58 12.04 0.17 -10.92
CA ASN A 58 11.54 1.44 -11.43
C ASN A 58 11.64 2.57 -10.40
N ASP A 59 11.37 2.29 -9.13
CA ASP A 59 11.54 3.25 -8.04
C ASP A 59 13.02 3.64 -7.88
N MET A 60 13.94 2.68 -8.02
CA MET A 60 15.38 2.97 -7.99
C MET A 60 15.81 3.81 -9.20
N ILE A 61 15.25 3.57 -10.39
CA ILE A 61 15.47 4.42 -11.57
C ILE A 61 14.99 5.85 -11.29
N ASP A 62 13.78 6.02 -10.79
CA ASP A 62 13.22 7.33 -10.48
C ASP A 62 14.04 8.06 -9.41
N ARG A 63 14.50 7.34 -8.39
CA ARG A 63 15.42 7.89 -7.40
C ARG A 63 16.73 8.42 -8.03
N LYS A 64 17.35 7.67 -8.94
CA LYS A 64 18.55 8.09 -9.67
C LYS A 64 18.30 9.34 -10.52
N LEU A 65 17.16 9.41 -11.18
CA LEU A 65 16.74 10.59 -11.95
C LEU A 65 16.58 11.83 -11.07
N ILE A 66 15.97 11.68 -9.90
CA ILE A 66 15.80 12.78 -8.94
C ILE A 66 17.16 13.27 -8.42
N LEU A 67 18.04 12.35 -8.06
CA LEU A 67 19.38 12.69 -7.59
C LEU A 67 20.20 13.39 -8.67
N LYS A 68 20.11 12.94 -9.92
CA LYS A 68 20.71 13.61 -11.07
C LYS A 68 20.17 15.04 -11.23
N ALA A 69 18.84 15.21 -11.22
CA ALA A 69 18.21 16.53 -11.31
C ALA A 69 18.63 17.46 -10.15
N ALA A 70 18.81 16.92 -8.95
CA ALA A 70 19.32 17.65 -7.80
C ALA A 70 20.76 18.09 -8.02
N ALA A 71 21.62 17.21 -8.55
CA ALA A 71 23.02 17.54 -8.88
C ALA A 71 23.11 18.61 -9.97
N ASP A 72 22.31 18.50 -11.04
CA ASP A 72 22.22 19.48 -12.12
C ASP A 72 21.76 20.86 -11.59
N ALA A 73 20.85 20.87 -10.61
CA ALA A 73 20.40 22.07 -9.90
C ALA A 73 21.38 22.55 -8.81
N LYS A 74 22.54 21.88 -8.64
CA LYS A 74 23.53 22.15 -7.58
C LYS A 74 22.93 22.17 -6.17
N MET A 75 21.91 21.34 -5.96
CA MET A 75 21.28 21.21 -4.65
C MET A 75 22.21 20.44 -3.71
N THR A 76 22.53 21.04 -2.59
CA THR A 76 23.35 20.43 -1.53
C THR A 76 22.59 20.48 -0.21
N MET A 77 22.86 19.51 0.64
CA MET A 77 22.30 19.48 2.00
C MET A 77 23.33 20.05 2.96
N GLN A 78 22.95 21.10 3.68
CA GLN A 78 23.85 21.73 4.67
C GLN A 78 24.14 20.78 5.84
N ASP A 79 25.38 20.73 6.31
CA ASP A 79 25.81 19.76 7.32
C ASP A 79 25.01 19.86 8.63
N TRP A 80 24.64 21.05 9.08
CA TRP A 80 23.84 21.21 10.29
C TRP A 80 22.43 20.57 10.17
N ILE A 81 21.82 20.56 8.98
CA ILE A 81 20.52 19.90 8.73
C ILE A 81 20.69 18.39 8.86
N VAL A 82 21.78 17.87 8.29
CA VAL A 82 22.11 16.44 8.36
C VAL A 82 22.37 16.02 9.81
N GLU A 83 23.16 16.79 10.55
CA GLU A 83 23.44 16.53 11.96
C GLU A 83 22.19 16.59 12.84
N ASN A 84 21.30 17.53 12.58
CA ASN A 84 20.01 17.59 13.26
C ASN A 84 19.18 16.32 12.98
N ARG A 85 19.17 15.85 11.74
CA ARG A 85 18.47 14.62 11.38
C ARG A 85 19.08 13.40 12.07
N VAL A 86 20.41 13.31 12.14
CA VAL A 86 21.09 12.25 12.91
C VAL A 86 20.67 12.27 14.38
N ARG A 87 20.69 13.47 15.00
CA ARG A 87 20.28 13.63 16.41
C ARG A 87 18.82 13.20 16.62
N GLU A 88 17.94 13.57 15.73
CA GLU A 88 16.52 13.15 15.78
C GLU A 88 16.37 11.62 15.71
N ILE A 89 17.08 10.98 14.78
CA ILE A 89 17.07 9.52 14.64
C ILE A 89 17.59 8.85 15.91
N VAL A 90 18.71 9.35 16.45
CA VAL A 90 19.30 8.82 17.69
C VAL A 90 18.33 9.00 18.87
N ALA A 91 17.71 10.17 18.97
CA ALA A 91 16.77 10.46 20.07
C ALA A 91 15.53 9.56 20.00
N LYS A 92 14.90 9.45 18.83
CA LYS A 92 13.64 8.69 18.66
C LYS A 92 13.85 7.19 18.57
N GLY A 93 14.88 6.73 17.86
CA GLY A 93 15.09 5.31 17.58
C GLY A 93 16.00 4.60 18.57
N PHE A 94 16.87 5.33 19.24
CA PHE A 94 17.93 4.76 20.10
C PHE A 94 17.97 5.36 21.51
N GLY A 95 16.93 6.07 21.91
CA GLY A 95 16.84 6.65 23.26
C GLY A 95 17.92 7.70 23.56
N GLY A 96 18.45 8.39 22.55
CA GLY A 96 19.53 9.37 22.67
C GLY A 96 20.95 8.77 22.70
N ASP A 97 21.09 7.45 22.63
CA ASP A 97 22.39 6.76 22.68
C ASP A 97 22.93 6.48 21.28
N ARG A 98 23.98 7.19 20.90
CA ARG A 98 24.63 7.04 19.59
C ARG A 98 25.33 5.68 19.43
N ASN A 99 25.79 5.05 20.53
CA ASN A 99 26.45 3.75 20.46
C ASN A 99 25.47 2.68 19.98
N LYS A 100 24.21 2.74 20.41
CA LYS A 100 23.18 1.82 19.92
C LYS A 100 22.93 1.94 18.42
N LEU A 101 23.01 3.15 17.85
CA LEU A 101 22.99 3.34 16.41
C LEU A 101 24.18 2.64 15.75
N MET A 102 25.40 2.81 16.31
CA MET A 102 26.61 2.19 15.73
C MET A 102 26.55 0.65 15.81
N GLU A 103 26.03 0.10 16.90
CA GLU A 103 25.80 -1.35 17.07
C GLU A 103 24.78 -1.87 16.03
N GLU A 104 23.69 -1.13 15.81
CA GLU A 104 22.69 -1.49 14.79
C GLU A 104 23.27 -1.46 13.38
N LEU A 105 24.05 -0.45 13.03
CA LEU A 105 24.74 -0.37 11.76
C LEU A 105 25.73 -1.52 11.55
N SER A 106 26.51 -1.85 12.59
CA SER A 106 27.40 -3.02 12.58
C SER A 106 26.66 -4.31 12.34
N ARG A 107 25.52 -4.52 13.00
CA ARG A 107 24.67 -5.70 12.81
C ARG A 107 24.13 -5.80 11.38
N ARG A 108 23.85 -4.65 10.74
CA ARG A 108 23.44 -4.57 9.33
C ARG A 108 24.60 -4.58 8.35
N LYS A 109 25.84 -4.72 8.83
CA LYS A 109 27.06 -4.66 8.01
C LYS A 109 27.15 -3.38 7.16
N THR A 110 26.67 -2.26 7.68
CA THR A 110 26.69 -0.94 7.05
C THR A 110 27.63 -0.03 7.83
N SER A 111 28.54 0.63 7.16
CA SER A 111 29.39 1.63 7.82
C SER A 111 28.61 2.93 8.07
N TYR A 112 29.02 3.67 9.09
CA TYR A 112 28.41 4.98 9.38
C TYR A 112 28.52 5.98 8.20
N PRO A 113 29.65 6.08 7.47
CA PRO A 113 29.72 6.94 6.29
C PRO A 113 28.74 6.54 5.18
N GLU A 114 28.57 5.24 4.90
CA GLU A 114 27.61 4.75 3.90
C GLU A 114 26.17 5.06 4.32
N TRP A 115 25.82 4.80 5.57
CA TRP A 115 24.52 5.14 6.11
C TRP A 115 24.23 6.65 6.03
N LEU A 116 25.24 7.48 6.38
CA LEU A 116 25.11 8.93 6.33
C LEU A 116 24.95 9.44 4.90
N ALA A 117 25.69 8.87 3.94
CA ALA A 117 25.56 9.20 2.52
C ALA A 117 24.16 8.86 2.00
N LYS A 118 23.64 7.66 2.30
CA LYS A 118 22.28 7.26 1.93
C LYS A 118 21.23 8.16 2.56
N MET A 119 21.39 8.53 3.82
CA MET A 119 20.50 9.46 4.51
C MET A 119 20.52 10.86 3.85
N LYS A 120 21.68 11.38 3.46
CA LYS A 120 21.79 12.64 2.72
C LYS A 120 21.05 12.57 1.38
N GLU A 121 21.20 11.48 0.64
CA GLU A 121 20.44 11.26 -0.60
C GLU A 121 18.92 11.22 -0.35
N ASP A 122 18.46 10.51 0.68
CA ASP A 122 17.05 10.46 1.04
C ASP A 122 16.49 11.86 1.33
N MET A 123 17.25 12.66 2.05
CA MET A 123 16.90 14.05 2.33
C MET A 123 16.85 14.92 1.08
N ILE A 124 17.78 14.74 0.13
CA ILE A 124 17.79 15.46 -1.15
C ILE A 124 16.58 15.07 -1.98
N VAL A 125 16.28 13.76 -2.08
CA VAL A 125 15.10 13.26 -2.80
C VAL A 125 13.82 13.84 -2.21
N ALA A 126 13.68 13.83 -0.88
CA ALA A 126 12.54 14.41 -0.19
C ALA A 126 12.42 15.93 -0.45
N ALA A 127 13.51 16.67 -0.40
CA ALA A 127 13.53 18.11 -0.68
C ALA A 127 13.17 18.42 -2.13
N MET A 128 13.66 17.64 -3.09
CA MET A 128 13.30 17.79 -4.51
C MET A 128 11.80 17.54 -4.73
N ARG A 129 11.24 16.46 -4.15
CA ARG A 129 9.80 16.19 -4.20
C ARG A 129 9.01 17.35 -3.61
N TRP A 130 9.40 17.84 -2.44
CA TRP A 130 8.74 18.97 -1.80
C TRP A 130 8.76 20.22 -2.67
N ASN A 131 9.89 20.55 -3.31
CA ASN A 131 10.01 21.71 -4.19
C ASN A 131 9.09 21.61 -5.42
N VAL A 132 8.91 20.41 -5.97
CA VAL A 132 8.05 20.18 -7.14
C VAL A 132 6.57 20.18 -6.76
N VAL A 133 6.24 19.49 -5.68
CA VAL A 133 4.87 19.25 -5.23
C VAL A 133 4.36 20.41 -4.38
N GLY A 134 5.18 20.94 -3.47
CA GLY A 134 4.75 21.92 -2.47
C GLY A 134 4.52 23.34 -3.02
N ARG A 135 5.19 23.72 -4.11
CA ARG A 135 5.10 25.09 -4.65
C ARG A 135 3.94 25.31 -5.61
N ASN A 136 3.43 24.28 -6.26
CA ASN A 136 2.50 24.38 -7.40
C ASN A 136 1.14 23.75 -7.14
N VAL A 137 0.88 23.23 -5.95
CA VAL A 137 -0.34 22.50 -5.63
C VAL A 137 -1.32 23.40 -4.90
N THR A 138 -2.23 24.00 -5.66
CA THR A 138 -3.36 24.73 -5.13
C THR A 138 -4.65 23.99 -5.50
N ALA A 139 -5.58 23.88 -4.55
CA ALA A 139 -6.94 23.46 -4.88
C ALA A 139 -7.68 24.69 -5.42
N SER A 140 -7.84 24.77 -6.73
CA SER A 140 -8.67 25.86 -7.28
C SER A 140 -10.14 25.60 -6.96
N PRO A 141 -10.97 26.66 -6.77
CA PRO A 141 -12.42 26.49 -6.56
C PRO A 141 -13.11 25.70 -7.67
N ALA A 142 -12.61 25.80 -8.90
CA ALA A 142 -13.15 25.07 -10.06
C ALA A 142 -12.84 23.56 -9.95
N ASP A 143 -11.60 23.21 -9.57
CA ASP A 143 -11.21 21.80 -9.40
C ASP A 143 -11.93 21.16 -8.22
N MET A 144 -12.09 21.89 -7.11
CA MET A 144 -12.85 21.43 -5.96
C MET A 144 -14.31 21.15 -6.31
N ARG A 145 -14.94 22.04 -7.07
CA ARG A 145 -16.33 21.85 -7.52
C ARG A 145 -16.45 20.65 -8.45
N ARG A 146 -15.50 20.50 -9.38
CA ARG A 146 -15.44 19.33 -10.28
C ARG A 146 -15.27 18.02 -9.48
N ALA A 147 -14.35 17.97 -8.52
CA ALA A 147 -14.13 16.78 -7.67
C ALA A 147 -15.40 16.39 -6.90
N TYR A 148 -16.09 17.37 -6.29
CA TYR A 148 -17.34 17.16 -5.59
C TYR A 148 -18.46 16.64 -6.49
N GLU A 149 -18.56 17.13 -7.73
CA GLU A 149 -19.58 16.71 -8.69
C GLU A 149 -19.29 15.34 -9.31
N SER A 150 -17.99 15.04 -9.54
CA SER A 150 -17.57 13.79 -10.18
C SER A 150 -17.60 12.58 -9.24
N HIS A 151 -17.49 12.81 -7.92
CA HIS A 151 -17.40 11.75 -6.91
C HIS A 151 -18.39 11.96 -5.76
N PRO A 152 -19.72 11.97 -6.05
CA PRO A 152 -20.73 12.26 -5.03
C PRO A 152 -20.73 11.24 -3.88
N GLU A 153 -20.34 10.00 -4.15
CA GLU A 153 -20.25 8.93 -3.17
C GLU A 153 -19.20 9.18 -2.09
N ARG A 154 -18.10 9.84 -2.44
CA ARG A 154 -17.00 10.16 -1.50
C ARG A 154 -17.41 11.18 -0.45
N TYR A 155 -18.30 12.12 -0.84
CA TYR A 155 -18.77 13.20 0.01
C TYR A 155 -20.18 12.96 0.55
N SER A 156 -20.55 11.69 0.72
CA SER A 156 -21.85 11.30 1.24
C SER A 156 -21.70 10.60 2.58
N VAL A 157 -22.66 10.81 3.46
CA VAL A 157 -22.82 9.98 4.65
C VAL A 157 -23.52 8.71 4.19
N PRO A 158 -22.92 7.52 4.38
CA PRO A 158 -23.55 6.28 3.98
C PRO A 158 -24.87 6.08 4.73
N GLY A 159 -25.84 5.50 4.04
CA GLY A 159 -27.09 5.08 4.67
C GLY A 159 -26.84 4.00 5.71
N LYS A 160 -27.69 3.98 6.72
CA LYS A 160 -27.64 3.00 7.79
C LYS A 160 -28.91 2.17 7.83
N VAL A 161 -28.77 0.92 8.24
CA VAL A 161 -29.89 -0.02 8.37
C VAL A 161 -29.91 -0.68 9.74
N THR A 162 -31.11 -1.01 10.19
CA THR A 162 -31.32 -1.96 11.28
C THR A 162 -31.92 -3.21 10.68
N VAL A 163 -31.20 -4.32 10.76
CA VAL A 163 -31.58 -5.59 10.16
C VAL A 163 -31.38 -6.74 11.14
N ASP A 164 -32.23 -7.75 11.01
CA ASP A 164 -32.00 -9.04 11.64
C ASP A 164 -31.61 -10.03 10.53
N VAL A 165 -30.60 -10.84 10.78
CA VAL A 165 -30.01 -11.76 9.81
C VAL A 165 -30.01 -13.17 10.39
N ILE A 166 -30.66 -14.12 9.71
CA ILE A 166 -30.49 -15.55 9.94
C ILE A 166 -29.39 -16.04 9.03
N ALA A 167 -28.40 -16.73 9.59
CA ALA A 167 -27.32 -17.37 8.86
C ALA A 167 -27.35 -18.87 9.12
N LEU A 168 -27.51 -19.67 8.07
CA LEU A 168 -27.50 -21.13 8.14
C LEU A 168 -26.21 -21.65 7.50
N PRO A 169 -25.45 -22.48 8.20
CA PRO A 169 -24.29 -23.14 7.62
C PRO A 169 -24.73 -24.17 6.54
N PRO A 170 -23.80 -24.62 5.69
CA PRO A 170 -24.09 -25.58 4.62
C PRO A 170 -24.81 -26.85 5.08
N GLU A 171 -24.50 -27.33 6.29
CA GLU A 171 -25.06 -28.53 6.90
C GLU A 171 -26.55 -28.38 7.29
N GLU A 172 -27.01 -27.14 7.52
CA GLU A 172 -28.37 -26.83 7.94
C GLU A 172 -29.21 -26.24 6.80
N LYS A 173 -28.79 -26.38 5.56
CA LYS A 173 -29.48 -25.82 4.39
C LYS A 173 -30.94 -26.26 4.26
N ASP A 174 -31.28 -27.48 4.68
CA ASP A 174 -32.63 -28.03 4.63
C ASP A 174 -33.59 -27.27 5.57
N ARG A 175 -33.11 -26.64 6.64
CA ARG A 175 -33.92 -25.82 7.54
C ARG A 175 -34.50 -24.56 6.89
N ARG A 176 -34.05 -24.18 5.69
CA ARG A 176 -34.57 -23.00 4.95
C ARG A 176 -36.05 -23.11 4.74
N ASN A 177 -36.56 -24.32 4.37
CA ASN A 177 -38.00 -24.56 4.12
C ASN A 177 -38.80 -24.49 5.43
N GLU A 178 -38.25 -25.04 6.51
CA GLU A 178 -38.85 -25.00 7.84
C GLU A 178 -38.97 -23.55 8.35
N ILE A 179 -37.87 -22.79 8.32
CA ILE A 179 -37.84 -21.38 8.71
C ILE A 179 -38.82 -20.57 7.85
N SER A 180 -38.85 -20.79 6.53
CA SER A 180 -39.73 -20.08 5.61
C SER A 180 -41.23 -20.37 5.88
N ALA A 181 -41.54 -21.54 6.40
CA ALA A 181 -42.91 -21.88 6.82
C ALA A 181 -43.31 -21.20 8.13
N MET A 182 -42.37 -21.11 9.10
CA MET A 182 -42.61 -20.55 10.42
C MET A 182 -42.53 -19.02 10.51
N ILE A 183 -41.92 -18.38 9.52
CA ILE A 183 -41.57 -16.97 9.51
C ILE A 183 -42.76 -16.01 9.66
N LYS A 184 -43.99 -16.47 9.39
CA LYS A 184 -45.22 -15.70 9.55
C LYS A 184 -45.78 -15.70 10.95
N ASP A 185 -45.48 -16.75 11.72
CA ASP A 185 -46.11 -17.03 13.01
C ASP A 185 -45.12 -16.91 14.19
N VAL A 186 -43.84 -16.92 13.91
CA VAL A 186 -42.76 -16.90 14.91
C VAL A 186 -41.90 -15.67 14.74
N ASP A 187 -41.47 -15.06 15.86
CA ASP A 187 -40.57 -13.93 15.80
C ASP A 187 -39.24 -14.33 15.17
N PHE A 188 -38.74 -13.47 14.27
CA PHE A 188 -37.54 -13.70 13.46
C PHE A 188 -36.30 -13.92 14.35
N VAL A 189 -36.20 -13.21 15.48
CA VAL A 189 -35.12 -13.37 16.45
C VAL A 189 -35.18 -14.72 17.14
N ALA A 190 -36.40 -15.21 17.45
CA ALA A 190 -36.61 -16.53 18.03
C ALA A 190 -36.24 -17.69 17.08
N LEU A 191 -36.17 -17.42 15.77
CA LEU A 191 -35.67 -18.35 14.76
C LEU A 191 -34.14 -18.36 14.64
N GLY A 192 -33.44 -17.63 15.52
CA GLY A 192 -31.95 -17.57 15.57
C GLY A 192 -31.34 -16.41 14.81
N ALA A 193 -32.11 -15.37 14.49
CA ALA A 193 -31.57 -14.20 13.82
C ALA A 193 -30.67 -13.39 14.76
N LYS A 194 -29.59 -12.87 14.23
CA LYS A 194 -28.70 -11.88 14.86
C LYS A 194 -29.13 -10.49 14.41
N SER A 195 -29.31 -9.58 15.40
CA SER A 195 -29.70 -8.20 15.15
C SER A 195 -28.47 -7.30 14.96
N TYR A 196 -28.54 -6.44 13.94
CA TYR A 196 -27.56 -5.40 13.65
C TYR A 196 -28.29 -4.05 13.62
N SER A 197 -27.94 -3.16 14.53
CA SER A 197 -28.64 -1.88 14.69
C SER A 197 -27.76 -0.73 14.21
N ASP A 198 -28.34 0.14 13.34
CA ASP A 198 -27.73 1.37 12.85
C ASP A 198 -26.35 1.15 12.20
N VAL A 199 -26.23 0.09 11.40
CA VAL A 199 -24.97 -0.29 10.72
C VAL A 199 -24.96 0.18 9.27
N SER A 200 -23.77 0.51 8.75
CA SER A 200 -23.55 0.67 7.30
C SER A 200 -23.52 -0.72 6.63
N PRO A 201 -24.38 -1.01 5.66
CA PRO A 201 -24.38 -2.31 5.00
C PRO A 201 -23.02 -2.65 4.38
N ALA A 202 -22.41 -1.69 3.68
CA ALA A 202 -21.17 -1.90 2.95
C ALA A 202 -19.97 -2.25 3.85
N ASP A 203 -19.98 -1.76 5.11
CA ASP A 203 -18.92 -2.02 6.08
C ASP A 203 -19.14 -3.30 6.89
N THR A 204 -20.37 -3.85 6.85
CA THR A 204 -20.80 -4.92 7.77
C THR A 204 -21.04 -6.24 7.04
N PHE A 205 -21.49 -6.21 5.78
CA PHE A 205 -21.96 -7.38 5.05
C PHE A 205 -21.26 -7.54 3.70
N ALA A 206 -21.29 -8.76 3.18
CA ALA A 206 -20.82 -9.06 1.83
C ALA A 206 -21.68 -8.36 0.76
N PRO A 207 -21.13 -8.04 -0.42
CA PRO A 207 -21.81 -7.30 -1.48
C PRO A 207 -23.18 -7.90 -1.89
N GLU A 208 -23.27 -9.23 -1.94
CA GLU A 208 -24.50 -9.96 -2.30
C GLU A 208 -25.61 -9.71 -1.27
N LEU A 209 -25.23 -9.69 0.02
CA LEU A 209 -26.18 -9.44 1.10
C LEU A 209 -26.57 -7.96 1.15
N CYS A 210 -25.64 -7.06 0.85
CA CYS A 210 -25.92 -5.62 0.70
C CYS A 210 -26.95 -5.36 -0.39
N ALA A 211 -26.84 -6.05 -1.54
CA ALA A 211 -27.80 -5.94 -2.64
C ALA A 211 -29.21 -6.39 -2.23
N GLU A 212 -29.32 -7.49 -1.48
CA GLU A 212 -30.63 -7.96 -0.95
C GLU A 212 -31.18 -6.97 0.10
N ILE A 213 -30.36 -6.50 1.04
CA ILE A 213 -30.76 -5.49 2.03
C ILE A 213 -31.29 -4.22 1.36
N ALA A 214 -30.67 -3.78 0.27
CA ALA A 214 -31.12 -2.62 -0.49
C ALA A 214 -32.50 -2.87 -1.16
N ALA A 215 -32.72 -4.07 -1.67
CA ALA A 215 -33.97 -4.45 -2.36
C ALA A 215 -35.15 -4.68 -1.43
N VAL A 216 -34.90 -5.04 -0.16
CA VAL A 216 -35.97 -5.36 0.81
C VAL A 216 -36.60 -4.09 1.35
N PRO A 217 -37.93 -3.93 1.28
CA PRO A 217 -38.64 -2.81 1.91
C PRO A 217 -38.53 -2.83 3.44
N LYS A 218 -38.63 -1.66 4.05
CA LYS A 218 -38.68 -1.54 5.52
C LYS A 218 -39.82 -2.39 6.08
N GLY A 219 -39.56 -3.18 7.11
CA GLY A 219 -40.48 -4.09 7.77
C GLY A 219 -40.66 -5.43 7.06
N ALA A 220 -40.04 -5.62 5.90
CA ALA A 220 -40.17 -6.86 5.12
C ALA A 220 -39.00 -7.82 5.32
N ILE A 221 -39.20 -9.04 4.92
CA ILE A 221 -38.21 -10.12 4.88
C ILE A 221 -37.81 -10.34 3.42
N GLY A 222 -36.50 -10.44 3.18
CA GLY A 222 -35.91 -10.65 1.87
C GLY A 222 -35.97 -12.12 1.42
N ARG A 223 -35.17 -12.40 0.39
CA ARG A 223 -35.00 -13.76 -0.13
C ARG A 223 -33.75 -14.38 0.51
N TRP A 224 -33.65 -15.71 0.44
CA TRP A 224 -32.43 -16.41 0.80
C TRP A 224 -31.31 -16.06 -0.18
N VAL A 225 -30.19 -15.64 0.35
CA VAL A 225 -28.93 -15.35 -0.39
C VAL A 225 -27.90 -16.39 0.00
N GLU A 226 -27.23 -17.00 -0.98
CA GLU A 226 -26.13 -17.93 -0.74
C GLU A 226 -24.79 -17.22 -0.95
N ILE A 227 -23.91 -17.33 0.05
CA ILE A 227 -22.56 -16.77 0.01
C ILE A 227 -21.63 -17.82 0.61
N ASP A 228 -20.65 -18.29 -0.15
CA ASP A 228 -19.66 -19.30 0.28
C ASP A 228 -20.30 -20.56 0.92
N GLY A 229 -21.44 -21.00 0.39
CA GLY A 229 -22.20 -22.16 0.87
C GLY A 229 -23.12 -21.89 2.07
N TRP A 230 -22.99 -20.74 2.72
CA TRP A 230 -23.91 -20.30 3.76
C TRP A 230 -25.18 -19.70 3.16
N SER A 231 -26.30 -19.84 3.87
CA SER A 231 -27.58 -19.26 3.47
C SER A 231 -27.98 -18.16 4.43
N PHE A 232 -28.23 -16.97 3.89
CA PHE A 232 -28.60 -15.79 4.66
C PHE A 232 -30.02 -15.36 4.34
N LEU A 233 -30.79 -15.00 5.37
CA LEU A 233 -32.12 -14.40 5.24
C LEU A 233 -32.14 -13.12 6.09
N VAL A 234 -32.64 -12.04 5.51
CA VAL A 234 -32.63 -10.70 6.15
C VAL A 234 -34.06 -10.21 6.37
N ARG A 235 -34.30 -9.62 7.54
CA ARG A 235 -35.45 -8.75 7.81
C ARG A 235 -34.97 -7.33 8.00
N LYS A 236 -35.46 -6.38 7.20
CA LYS A 236 -35.13 -4.96 7.33
C LYS A 236 -36.09 -4.27 8.29
N ASN A 237 -35.63 -3.89 9.48
CA ASN A 237 -36.47 -3.24 10.50
C ASN A 237 -36.52 -1.73 10.31
N ALA A 238 -35.39 -1.10 10.02
CA ALA A 238 -35.29 0.33 9.78
C ALA A 238 -34.23 0.64 8.73
N GLU A 239 -34.37 1.82 8.14
CA GLU A 239 -33.41 2.36 7.18
C GLU A 239 -33.34 3.88 7.37
N THR A 240 -32.12 4.39 7.47
CA THR A 240 -31.81 5.81 7.40
C THR A 240 -31.10 6.04 6.07
N PRO A 241 -31.71 6.76 5.11
CA PRO A 241 -31.07 6.97 3.82
C PRO A 241 -29.75 7.70 3.97
N GLY A 242 -28.79 7.36 3.13
CA GLY A 242 -27.56 8.14 3.00
C GLY A 242 -27.86 9.54 2.52
N THR A 243 -27.08 10.49 2.99
CA THR A 243 -27.27 11.90 2.64
C THR A 243 -25.98 12.44 2.04
N ARG A 244 -26.07 13.08 0.88
CA ARG A 244 -24.94 13.81 0.31
C ARG A 244 -24.69 15.06 1.16
N ARG A 245 -23.47 15.19 1.70
CA ARG A 245 -23.05 16.43 2.38
C ARG A 245 -23.00 17.57 1.38
N THR A 246 -23.35 18.76 1.80
CA THR A 246 -23.20 19.96 0.96
C THR A 246 -21.73 20.21 0.63
N PHE A 247 -21.48 21.02 -0.39
CA PHE A 247 -20.11 21.41 -0.75
C PHE A 247 -19.40 22.11 0.41
N GLU A 248 -20.12 22.92 1.18
CA GLU A 248 -19.63 23.63 2.36
C GLU A 248 -19.26 22.67 3.50
N GLU A 249 -20.09 21.64 3.74
CA GLU A 249 -19.84 20.63 4.78
C GLU A 249 -18.65 19.70 4.44
N ALA A 250 -18.38 19.50 3.15
CA ALA A 250 -17.29 18.66 2.67
C ALA A 250 -16.05 19.47 2.24
N TYR A 251 -16.08 20.80 2.38
CA TYR A 251 -15.08 21.71 1.79
C TYR A 251 -13.64 21.33 2.11
N ASP A 252 -13.32 21.10 3.37
CA ASP A 252 -11.94 20.81 3.80
C ASP A 252 -11.44 19.45 3.25
N GLU A 253 -12.34 18.47 3.20
CA GLU A 253 -12.04 17.15 2.64
C GLU A 253 -11.83 17.25 1.11
N ILE A 254 -12.71 17.93 0.40
CA ILE A 254 -12.58 18.18 -1.04
C ILE A 254 -11.25 18.90 -1.33
N ALA A 255 -10.92 19.91 -0.53
CA ALA A 255 -9.68 20.66 -0.69
C ALA A 255 -8.45 19.80 -0.44
N ALA A 256 -8.50 18.88 0.52
CA ALA A 256 -7.42 17.92 0.80
C ALA A 256 -7.27 16.92 -0.37
N ASP A 257 -8.37 16.34 -0.84
CA ASP A 257 -8.40 15.39 -1.96
C ASP A 257 -7.83 16.00 -3.24
N VAL A 258 -8.28 17.21 -3.59
CA VAL A 258 -7.82 17.92 -4.78
C VAL A 258 -6.33 18.27 -4.68
N ARG A 259 -5.85 18.71 -3.50
CA ARG A 259 -4.41 18.95 -3.30
C ARG A 259 -3.60 17.66 -3.45
N GLU A 260 -4.07 16.56 -2.88
CA GLU A 260 -3.39 15.27 -2.97
C GLU A 260 -3.33 14.76 -4.42
N GLU A 261 -4.44 14.84 -5.15
CA GLU A 261 -4.48 14.45 -6.56
C GLU A 261 -3.57 15.34 -7.42
N SER A 262 -3.63 16.66 -7.23
CA SER A 262 -2.75 17.61 -7.92
C SER A 262 -1.28 17.34 -7.59
N SER A 263 -0.97 16.99 -6.35
CA SER A 263 0.38 16.59 -5.91
C SER A 263 0.87 15.34 -6.63
N ARG A 264 0.03 14.30 -6.70
CA ARG A 264 0.35 13.07 -7.41
C ARG A 264 0.58 13.32 -8.91
N ASN A 265 -0.28 14.12 -9.52
CA ASN A 265 -0.18 14.44 -10.95
C ASN A 265 1.06 15.29 -11.25
N ALA A 266 1.37 16.30 -10.44
CA ALA A 266 2.57 17.11 -10.57
C ALA A 266 3.86 16.27 -10.42
N TYR A 267 3.89 15.36 -9.46
CA TYR A 267 5.00 14.43 -9.26
C TYR A 267 5.17 13.50 -10.46
N ARG A 268 4.09 12.88 -10.93
CA ARG A 268 4.12 11.99 -12.10
C ARG A 268 4.65 12.70 -13.34
N ALA A 269 4.07 13.85 -13.67
CA ALA A 269 4.49 14.63 -14.82
C ALA A 269 5.97 15.07 -14.73
N TRP A 270 6.46 15.36 -13.52
CA TRP A 270 7.87 15.67 -13.31
C TRP A 270 8.76 14.45 -13.56
N ILE A 271 8.43 13.28 -13.02
CA ILE A 271 9.18 12.05 -13.25
C ILE A 271 9.19 11.67 -14.74
N GLU A 272 8.04 11.76 -15.41
CA GLU A 272 7.95 11.50 -16.87
C GLU A 272 8.88 12.41 -17.67
N ARG A 273 8.96 13.70 -17.32
CA ARG A 273 9.90 14.63 -17.94
C ARG A 273 11.35 14.23 -17.68
N LEU A 274 11.73 13.90 -16.44
CA LEU A 274 13.10 13.45 -16.12
C LEU A 274 13.46 12.17 -16.90
N ARG A 275 12.51 11.26 -17.05
CA ARG A 275 12.68 10.04 -17.87
C ARG A 275 12.89 10.36 -19.34
N ALA A 276 12.16 11.33 -19.89
CA ALA A 276 12.32 11.76 -21.28
C ALA A 276 13.66 12.47 -21.56
N GLU A 277 14.19 13.20 -20.57
CA GLU A 277 15.45 13.96 -20.69
C GLU A 277 16.71 13.12 -20.41
N THR A 278 16.55 11.88 -19.90
CA THR A 278 17.69 11.03 -19.49
C THR A 278 17.65 9.70 -20.22
N TYR A 279 18.82 9.26 -20.72
CA TYR A 279 18.93 7.91 -21.30
C TYR A 279 18.67 6.84 -20.24
N ILE A 280 17.69 5.98 -20.49
CA ILE A 280 17.35 4.85 -19.62
C ILE A 280 17.31 3.58 -20.46
N LYS A 281 18.01 2.54 -20.02
CA LYS A 281 17.94 1.20 -20.59
C LYS A 281 17.71 0.19 -19.48
N VAL A 282 16.64 -0.57 -19.60
CA VAL A 282 16.29 -1.70 -18.74
C VAL A 282 16.75 -2.97 -19.43
N PHE A 283 17.27 -3.97 -18.66
CA PHE A 283 17.83 -5.21 -19.16
C PHE A 283 17.01 -6.42 -18.69
#